data_47414dd021e0282bbb91daa15180402c
#
_entry.id   47414dd021e0282bbb91daa15180402c
#
_cell.length_a   1.000
_cell.length_b   1.000
_cell.length_c   1.000
_cell.angle_alpha   90.00
_cell.angle_beta   90.00
_cell.angle_gamma   90.00
#
_symmetry.space_group_name_H-M   'P 1'
#
loop_
_entity.id
_entity.type
_entity.pdbx_description
1 polymer ?
#
loop_
_entity_poly.entity_id
_entity_poly.type
_entity_poly.pdbx_seq_one_letter_code
_entity_poly.pdbx_strand_id
1 'polypeptide(L)'
;MKPRQWKSLIAAAALGAGIVGHAHAQAPASPTPTAGTVATVNGTAITQAEVDAVLRASRQPDTPQVRQAIKNQLIARVLIQQAAEKANYGGKPEVQAAMQVAKANAETQLYLRDNVKPEPVTDAQIKARYDEIVASLGKDEYKPRLIVVKDAATAATVLSELKAGKPFDSLARQYSIAPSRDAGGELPWVSFKAPATEGKTSGLPVAVAQALEKLPAGAMTPESIPVDGARVIVKLDAKRPTQVPSFNAAKTTIQQQLQALAVEKASAAFVGSLLKSATIQQ
;
A
#
# COMPACT_ATOMS: atom_id res chain seq x y z
N MET A 1 5.88 -48.59 11.32
CA MET A 1 6.76 -47.41 11.34
C MET A 1 6.10 -46.32 10.50
N LYS A 2 5.59 -45.23 11.13
CA LYS A 2 4.90 -44.14 10.42
C LYS A 2 5.96 -43.12 9.93
N PRO A 3 5.90 -42.60 8.69
CA PRO A 3 6.81 -41.56 8.23
C PRO A 3 6.43 -40.23 8.91
N ARG A 4 7.41 -39.65 9.53
CA ARG A 4 7.35 -38.38 10.26
C ARG A 4 7.19 -37.21 9.27
N GLN A 5 6.17 -36.41 9.46
CA GLN A 5 5.79 -35.24 8.68
C GLN A 5 6.90 -34.17 8.69
N TRP A 6 7.63 -33.99 7.62
CA TRP A 6 8.67 -32.97 7.43
C TRP A 6 8.24 -31.90 6.40
N LYS A 7 6.94 -31.71 6.20
CA LYS A 7 6.41 -30.83 5.13
C LYS A 7 6.13 -29.39 5.54
N SER A 8 6.43 -28.96 6.78
CA SER A 8 6.01 -27.64 7.28
C SER A 8 7.10 -26.58 7.41
N LEU A 9 8.34 -26.79 6.92
CA LEU A 9 9.47 -25.88 7.18
C LEU A 9 10.04 -25.12 5.96
N ILE A 10 9.42 -25.21 4.77
CA ILE A 10 9.98 -24.59 3.57
C ILE A 10 9.31 -23.28 3.15
N ALA A 11 8.22 -22.86 3.80
CA ALA A 11 7.43 -21.71 3.34
C ALA A 11 7.79 -20.33 3.94
N ALA A 12 8.91 -20.18 4.65
CA ALA A 12 9.27 -18.91 5.32
C ALA A 12 10.62 -18.30 4.91
N ALA A 13 11.11 -18.55 3.71
CA ALA A 13 12.46 -18.09 3.28
C ALA A 13 12.43 -16.87 2.33
N ALA A 14 11.42 -16.01 2.36
CA ALA A 14 11.33 -14.83 1.50
C ALA A 14 11.28 -13.53 2.31
N LEU A 15 12.32 -13.23 3.10
CA LEU A 15 12.57 -11.88 3.60
C LEU A 15 14.07 -11.60 3.48
N GLY A 16 14.46 -11.08 2.33
CA GLY A 16 15.80 -10.58 2.05
C GLY A 16 16.04 -9.27 2.79
N ALA A 17 16.75 -9.31 3.90
CA ALA A 17 17.46 -8.15 4.43
C ALA A 17 18.92 -8.28 3.97
N GLY A 18 19.30 -7.50 2.96
CA GLY A 18 20.69 -7.40 2.49
C GLY A 18 21.56 -6.78 3.58
N ILE A 19 22.49 -7.54 4.09
CA ILE A 19 23.63 -7.01 4.86
C ILE A 19 24.85 -7.12 3.94
N VAL A 20 25.41 -5.96 3.56
CA VAL A 20 26.66 -5.83 2.80
C VAL A 20 27.81 -6.21 3.74
N GLY A 21 28.41 -7.38 3.54
CA GLY A 21 29.63 -7.79 4.21
C GLY A 21 30.84 -7.48 3.32
N HIS A 22 31.77 -6.68 3.82
CA HIS A 22 33.08 -6.43 3.20
C HIS A 22 33.94 -7.68 3.26
N ALA A 23 34.33 -8.22 2.14
CA ALA A 23 35.31 -9.32 2.07
C ALA A 23 36.72 -8.77 2.28
N HIS A 24 37.27 -8.98 3.46
CA HIS A 24 38.72 -8.94 3.68
C HIS A 24 39.19 -10.38 3.83
N ALA A 25 40.07 -10.79 2.91
CA ALA A 25 40.81 -12.05 3.02
C ALA A 25 41.80 -11.92 4.20
N GLN A 26 41.51 -12.57 5.31
CA GLN A 26 42.44 -12.73 6.42
C GLN A 26 42.48 -14.21 6.84
N ALA A 27 43.69 -14.69 7.07
CA ALA A 27 43.97 -16.05 7.51
C ALA A 27 43.19 -16.44 8.79
N PRO A 28 42.98 -17.76 9.06
CA PRO A 28 42.12 -18.19 10.14
C PRO A 28 42.71 -17.86 11.51
N ALA A 29 42.29 -16.76 12.11
CA ALA A 29 42.46 -16.52 13.52
C ALA A 29 41.37 -17.31 14.24
N SER A 30 41.75 -18.08 15.25
CA SER A 30 40.82 -18.78 16.15
C SER A 30 39.78 -17.79 16.71
N PRO A 31 38.50 -18.10 16.66
CA PRO A 31 37.49 -17.14 17.05
C PRO A 31 37.55 -16.86 18.55
N THR A 32 37.94 -15.65 18.89
CA THR A 32 37.70 -15.11 20.23
C THR A 32 36.15 -15.03 20.40
N PRO A 33 35.58 -15.54 21.51
CA PRO A 33 34.13 -15.44 21.73
C PRO A 33 33.74 -13.97 21.72
N THR A 34 33.09 -13.53 20.67
CA THR A 34 32.53 -12.17 20.57
C THR A 34 31.42 -12.04 21.61
N ALA A 35 31.47 -11.01 22.45
CA ALA A 35 30.43 -10.74 23.44
C ALA A 35 29.05 -10.79 22.78
N GLY A 36 28.15 -11.65 23.31
CA GLY A 36 26.80 -11.84 22.77
C GLY A 36 26.65 -12.97 21.75
N THR A 37 27.62 -13.87 21.57
CA THR A 37 27.47 -15.09 20.77
C THR A 37 26.54 -16.09 21.46
N VAL A 38 25.47 -16.51 20.80
CA VAL A 38 24.49 -17.49 21.30
C VAL A 38 24.68 -18.90 20.73
N ALA A 39 25.39 -19.01 19.60
CA ALA A 39 25.83 -20.28 19.01
C ALA A 39 27.00 -20.05 18.05
N THR A 40 27.76 -21.11 17.74
CA THR A 40 28.80 -21.12 16.70
C THR A 40 28.60 -22.32 15.82
N VAL A 41 28.62 -22.11 14.49
CA VAL A 41 28.40 -23.15 13.47
C VAL A 41 29.58 -23.16 12.52
N ASN A 42 30.44 -24.17 12.64
CA ASN A 42 31.67 -24.31 11.84
C ASN A 42 32.53 -23.02 11.84
N GLY A 43 32.67 -22.37 13.00
CA GLY A 43 33.41 -21.13 13.15
C GLY A 43 32.61 -19.85 12.90
N THR A 44 31.41 -19.92 12.32
CA THR A 44 30.52 -18.76 12.11
C THR A 44 29.70 -18.52 13.38
N ALA A 45 29.87 -17.35 14.01
CA ALA A 45 29.11 -16.97 15.20
C ALA A 45 27.69 -16.53 14.83
N ILE A 46 26.73 -16.95 15.65
CA ILE A 46 25.35 -16.44 15.66
C ILE A 46 25.22 -15.59 16.94
N THR A 47 24.84 -14.34 16.77
CA THR A 47 24.81 -13.37 17.84
C THR A 47 23.42 -13.20 18.44
N GLN A 48 23.37 -12.71 19.69
CA GLN A 48 22.12 -12.30 20.32
C GLN A 48 21.41 -11.21 19.52
N ALA A 49 22.16 -10.28 18.93
CA ALA A 49 21.62 -9.21 18.09
C ALA A 49 20.86 -9.75 16.85
N GLU A 50 21.35 -10.82 16.24
CA GLU A 50 20.65 -11.48 15.11
C GLU A 50 19.35 -12.13 15.59
N VAL A 51 19.35 -12.81 16.74
CA VAL A 51 18.13 -13.38 17.33
C VAL A 51 17.12 -12.28 17.62
N ASP A 52 17.55 -11.16 18.22
CA ASP A 52 16.70 -10.02 18.54
C ASP A 52 16.16 -9.33 17.25
N ALA A 53 16.96 -9.25 16.20
CA ALA A 53 16.53 -8.69 14.92
C ALA A 53 15.42 -9.53 14.29
N VAL A 54 15.57 -10.86 14.25
CA VAL A 54 14.54 -11.77 13.74
C VAL A 54 13.30 -11.73 14.61
N LEU A 55 13.44 -11.68 15.93
CA LEU A 55 12.31 -11.57 16.87
C LEU A 55 11.48 -10.31 16.58
N ARG A 56 12.13 -9.15 16.48
CA ARG A 56 11.45 -7.89 16.15
C ARG A 56 10.73 -7.95 14.80
N ALA A 57 11.35 -8.54 13.79
CA ALA A 57 10.78 -8.66 12.45
C ALA A 57 9.56 -9.61 12.43
N SER A 58 9.58 -10.68 13.22
CA SER A 58 8.51 -11.69 13.24
C SER A 58 7.25 -11.25 13.99
N ARG A 59 7.32 -10.17 14.79
CA ARG A 59 6.24 -9.68 15.66
C ARG A 59 5.71 -10.74 16.63
N GLN A 60 6.51 -11.76 16.93
CA GLN A 60 6.16 -12.81 17.89
C GLN A 60 6.44 -12.36 19.32
N PRO A 61 5.75 -12.93 20.32
CA PRO A 61 6.04 -12.62 21.72
C PRO A 61 7.46 -13.09 22.09
N ASP A 62 8.15 -12.27 22.88
CA ASP A 62 9.49 -12.59 23.38
C ASP A 62 9.41 -13.64 24.49
N THR A 63 9.59 -14.90 24.13
CA THR A 63 9.63 -16.03 25.06
C THR A 63 10.87 -16.89 24.83
N PRO A 64 11.34 -17.63 25.85
CA PRO A 64 12.47 -18.54 25.69
C PRO A 64 12.29 -19.55 24.55
N GLN A 65 11.07 -20.05 24.35
CA GLN A 65 10.73 -21.00 23.29
C GLN A 65 10.88 -20.36 21.90
N VAL A 66 10.38 -19.15 21.73
CA VAL A 66 10.49 -18.39 20.45
C VAL A 66 11.95 -18.07 20.17
N ARG A 67 12.72 -17.58 21.16
CA ARG A 67 14.16 -17.33 21.02
C ARG A 67 14.93 -18.60 20.63
N GLN A 68 14.61 -19.74 21.24
CA GLN A 68 15.24 -21.03 20.89
C GLN A 68 14.88 -21.46 19.46
N ALA A 69 13.63 -21.29 19.05
CA ALA A 69 13.20 -21.59 17.69
C ALA A 69 13.94 -20.71 16.65
N ILE A 70 14.06 -19.41 16.92
CA ILE A 70 14.82 -18.47 16.08
C ILE A 70 16.29 -18.87 16.00
N LYS A 71 16.92 -19.20 17.14
CA LYS A 71 18.31 -19.68 17.17
C LYS A 71 18.48 -20.93 16.27
N ASN A 72 17.59 -21.90 16.38
CA ASN A 72 17.65 -23.11 15.55
C ASN A 72 17.46 -22.79 14.06
N GLN A 73 16.60 -21.83 13.73
CA GLN A 73 16.42 -21.36 12.36
C GLN A 73 17.69 -20.69 11.81
N LEU A 74 18.36 -19.85 12.61
CA LEU A 74 19.61 -19.20 12.22
C LEU A 74 20.74 -20.24 12.03
N ILE A 75 20.84 -21.23 12.92
CA ILE A 75 21.79 -22.36 12.74
C ILE A 75 21.55 -23.07 11.41
N ALA A 76 20.29 -23.44 11.11
CA ALA A 76 19.95 -24.11 9.87
C ALA A 76 20.28 -23.25 8.63
N ARG A 77 20.02 -21.93 8.71
CA ARG A 77 20.37 -20.96 7.65
C ARG A 77 21.87 -20.94 7.37
N VAL A 78 22.71 -20.87 8.42
CA VAL A 78 24.16 -20.86 8.28
C VAL A 78 24.66 -22.17 7.65
N LEU A 79 24.15 -23.33 8.10
CA LEU A 79 24.52 -24.63 7.52
C LEU A 79 24.16 -24.74 6.03
N ILE A 80 22.96 -24.29 5.64
CA ILE A 80 22.52 -24.28 4.23
C ILE A 80 23.41 -23.34 3.40
N GLN A 81 23.73 -22.15 3.92
CA GLN A 81 24.59 -21.19 3.25
C GLN A 81 25.99 -21.77 3.01
N GLN A 82 26.61 -22.34 4.04
CA GLN A 82 27.95 -22.99 3.93
C GLN A 82 27.92 -24.16 2.94
N ALA A 83 26.85 -24.96 2.91
CA ALA A 83 26.70 -26.04 1.94
C ALA A 83 26.58 -25.51 0.51
N ALA A 84 25.83 -24.42 0.31
CA ALA A 84 25.69 -23.76 -0.99
C ALA A 84 27.03 -23.16 -1.47
N GLU A 85 27.76 -22.49 -0.57
CA GLU A 85 29.10 -21.95 -0.86
C GLU A 85 30.08 -23.08 -1.27
N LYS A 86 30.13 -24.17 -0.50
CA LYS A 86 30.96 -25.34 -0.78
C LYS A 86 30.61 -25.97 -2.13
N ALA A 87 29.33 -25.95 -2.52
CA ALA A 87 28.85 -26.45 -3.80
C ALA A 87 28.92 -25.42 -4.95
N ASN A 88 29.59 -24.28 -4.72
CA ASN A 88 29.77 -23.18 -5.68
C ASN A 88 28.47 -22.63 -6.29
N TYR A 89 27.39 -22.56 -5.50
CA TYR A 89 26.13 -21.99 -5.98
C TYR A 89 26.27 -20.52 -6.36
N GLY A 90 27.18 -19.78 -5.72
CA GLY A 90 27.46 -18.39 -6.06
C GLY A 90 27.91 -18.18 -7.51
N GLY A 91 28.56 -19.20 -8.13
CA GLY A 91 28.99 -19.16 -9.54
C GLY A 91 27.89 -19.52 -10.54
N LYS A 92 26.71 -19.94 -10.09
CA LYS A 92 25.58 -20.29 -11.00
C LYS A 92 25.01 -19.05 -11.70
N PRO A 93 24.69 -19.17 -13.02
CA PRO A 93 24.15 -18.02 -13.79
C PRO A 93 22.94 -17.37 -13.15
N GLU A 94 22.03 -18.14 -12.56
CA GLU A 94 20.83 -17.65 -11.89
C GLU A 94 21.16 -16.80 -10.66
N VAL A 95 22.17 -17.21 -9.88
CA VAL A 95 22.63 -16.45 -8.70
C VAL A 95 23.31 -15.16 -9.14
N GLN A 96 24.19 -15.25 -10.17
CA GLN A 96 24.86 -14.08 -10.71
C GLN A 96 23.84 -13.06 -11.28
N ALA A 97 22.84 -13.53 -12.03
CA ALA A 97 21.76 -12.65 -12.52
C ALA A 97 20.98 -11.98 -11.37
N ALA A 98 20.61 -12.73 -10.34
CA ALA A 98 19.93 -12.20 -9.17
C ALA A 98 20.77 -11.15 -8.43
N MET A 99 22.08 -11.38 -8.29
CA MET A 99 23.01 -10.42 -7.67
C MET A 99 23.12 -9.12 -8.49
N GLN A 100 23.20 -9.22 -9.82
CA GLN A 100 23.25 -8.03 -10.70
C GLN A 100 21.96 -7.19 -10.57
N VAL A 101 20.79 -7.84 -10.57
CA VAL A 101 19.51 -7.15 -10.38
C VAL A 101 19.45 -6.49 -8.99
N ALA A 102 19.85 -7.22 -7.94
CA ALA A 102 19.86 -6.67 -6.58
C ALA A 102 20.81 -5.48 -6.45
N LYS A 103 22.00 -5.56 -7.04
CA LYS A 103 22.98 -4.47 -7.11
C LYS A 103 22.40 -3.25 -7.82
N ALA A 104 21.87 -3.42 -9.03
CA ALA A 104 21.30 -2.32 -9.81
C ALA A 104 20.14 -1.64 -9.09
N ASN A 105 19.27 -2.41 -8.44
CA ASN A 105 18.18 -1.87 -7.63
C ASN A 105 18.70 -1.06 -6.44
N ALA A 106 19.68 -1.59 -5.71
CA ALA A 106 20.28 -0.91 -4.56
C ALA A 106 20.97 0.41 -4.98
N GLU A 107 21.75 0.37 -6.06
CA GLU A 107 22.40 1.55 -6.63
C GLU A 107 21.38 2.60 -7.06
N THR A 108 20.32 2.21 -7.76
CA THR A 108 19.25 3.11 -8.21
C THR A 108 18.51 3.74 -7.03
N GLN A 109 18.12 2.94 -6.04
CA GLN A 109 17.42 3.45 -4.86
C GLN A 109 18.29 4.43 -4.06
N LEU A 110 19.56 4.08 -3.85
CA LEU A 110 20.49 4.93 -3.13
C LEU A 110 20.73 6.24 -3.88
N TYR A 111 20.95 6.16 -5.18
CA TYR A 111 21.17 7.31 -6.03
C TYR A 111 19.97 8.25 -6.08
N LEU A 112 18.76 7.72 -6.22
CA LEU A 112 17.52 8.52 -6.15
C LEU A 112 17.37 9.20 -4.78
N ARG A 113 17.58 8.47 -3.69
CA ARG A 113 17.50 9.03 -2.33
C ARG A 113 18.46 10.20 -2.13
N ASP A 114 19.67 10.06 -2.66
CA ASP A 114 20.73 11.05 -2.44
C ASP A 114 20.62 12.26 -3.38
N ASN A 115 19.94 12.13 -4.51
CA ASN A 115 19.86 13.16 -5.55
C ASN A 115 18.46 13.78 -5.73
N VAL A 116 17.39 13.07 -5.41
CA VAL A 116 16.04 13.65 -5.41
C VAL A 116 15.88 14.52 -4.16
N LYS A 117 15.74 15.83 -4.37
CA LYS A 117 15.61 16.82 -3.29
C LYS A 117 14.24 17.47 -3.37
N PRO A 118 13.22 16.92 -2.70
CA PRO A 118 11.91 17.56 -2.64
C PRO A 118 12.01 18.88 -1.85
N GLU A 119 11.28 19.88 -2.30
CA GLU A 119 11.15 21.13 -1.54
C GLU A 119 10.43 20.86 -0.20
N PRO A 120 10.90 21.45 0.90
CA PRO A 120 10.23 21.33 2.18
C PRO A 120 8.81 21.88 2.14
N VAL A 121 7.86 21.15 2.68
CA VAL A 121 6.48 21.62 2.84
C VAL A 121 6.41 22.61 4.01
N THR A 122 5.93 23.81 3.75
CA THR A 122 5.79 24.87 4.75
C THR A 122 4.43 24.85 5.44
N ASP A 123 4.35 25.40 6.65
CA ASP A 123 3.07 25.57 7.38
C ASP A 123 2.08 26.45 6.59
N ALA A 124 2.57 27.42 5.83
CA ALA A 124 1.76 28.26 4.96
C ALA A 124 1.08 27.45 3.84
N GLN A 125 1.82 26.52 3.22
CA GLN A 125 1.26 25.62 2.20
C GLN A 125 0.22 24.66 2.80
N ILE A 126 0.49 24.13 4.00
CA ILE A 126 -0.47 23.26 4.71
C ILE A 126 -1.76 24.04 5.02
N LYS A 127 -1.62 25.28 5.51
CA LYS A 127 -2.77 26.14 5.81
C LYS A 127 -3.55 26.50 4.56
N ALA A 128 -2.88 26.90 3.49
CA ALA A 128 -3.52 27.21 2.20
C ALA A 128 -4.29 25.99 1.66
N ARG A 129 -3.70 24.79 1.73
CA ARG A 129 -4.37 23.56 1.31
C ARG A 129 -5.59 23.22 2.17
N TYR A 130 -5.49 23.42 3.49
CA TYR A 130 -6.64 23.27 4.38
C TYR A 130 -7.75 24.24 4.01
N ASP A 131 -7.43 25.52 3.78
CA ASP A 131 -8.43 26.55 3.43
C ASP A 131 -9.11 26.24 2.08
N GLU A 132 -8.36 25.72 1.09
CA GLU A 132 -8.91 25.23 -0.17
C GLU A 132 -9.91 24.09 0.05
N ILE A 133 -9.52 23.09 0.87
CA ILE A 133 -10.40 21.96 1.21
C ILE A 133 -11.68 22.47 1.86
N VAL A 134 -11.56 23.30 2.90
CA VAL A 134 -12.72 23.86 3.60
C VAL A 134 -13.58 24.70 2.64
N ALA A 135 -12.96 25.53 1.80
CA ALA A 135 -13.66 26.33 0.81
C ALA A 135 -14.36 25.49 -0.27
N SER A 136 -13.95 24.25 -0.51
CA SER A 136 -14.59 23.33 -1.46
C SER A 136 -15.82 22.61 -0.89
N LEU A 137 -15.93 22.53 0.43
CA LEU A 137 -17.03 21.85 1.11
C LEU A 137 -18.37 22.58 0.89
N GLY A 138 -19.43 21.80 0.78
CA GLY A 138 -20.80 22.28 0.77
C GLY A 138 -21.36 22.45 2.18
N LYS A 139 -22.61 22.95 2.25
CA LYS A 139 -23.36 23.07 3.50
C LYS A 139 -23.64 21.71 4.14
N ASP A 140 -23.91 20.72 3.29
CA ASP A 140 -24.26 19.36 3.68
C ASP A 140 -23.21 18.36 3.22
N GLU A 141 -23.10 17.24 3.92
CA GLU A 141 -22.39 16.05 3.49
C GLU A 141 -23.35 14.88 3.37
N TYR A 142 -23.06 14.02 2.42
CA TYR A 142 -23.90 12.92 1.96
C TYR A 142 -23.19 11.60 2.21
N LYS A 143 -23.92 10.57 2.65
CA LYS A 143 -23.43 9.18 2.76
C LYS A 143 -24.04 8.33 1.65
N PRO A 144 -23.42 8.27 0.46
CA PRO A 144 -23.98 7.56 -0.68
C PRO A 144 -23.61 6.09 -0.71
N ARG A 145 -24.45 5.30 -1.41
CA ARG A 145 -24.12 3.99 -1.99
C ARG A 145 -24.32 4.02 -3.47
N LEU A 146 -23.44 3.33 -4.21
CA LEU A 146 -23.52 3.25 -5.68
C LEU A 146 -23.53 1.80 -6.16
N ILE A 147 -24.37 1.52 -7.15
CA ILE A 147 -24.24 0.35 -8.01
C ILE A 147 -23.91 0.85 -9.39
N VAL A 148 -22.76 0.47 -9.93
CA VAL A 148 -22.33 0.80 -11.30
C VAL A 148 -22.39 -0.45 -12.13
N VAL A 149 -23.11 -0.40 -13.26
CA VAL A 149 -23.23 -1.52 -14.21
C VAL A 149 -22.92 -1.07 -15.62
N LYS A 150 -22.57 -2.02 -16.49
CA LYS A 150 -22.08 -1.71 -17.85
C LYS A 150 -23.17 -1.17 -18.79
N ASP A 151 -24.42 -1.58 -18.63
CA ASP A 151 -25.47 -1.36 -19.59
C ASP A 151 -26.85 -1.09 -18.93
N ALA A 152 -27.79 -0.60 -19.74
CA ALA A 152 -29.13 -0.24 -19.32
C ALA A 152 -30.00 -1.47 -18.94
N ALA A 153 -29.79 -2.62 -19.58
CA ALA A 153 -30.58 -3.83 -19.31
C ALA A 153 -30.26 -4.37 -17.92
N THR A 154 -28.96 -4.46 -17.57
CA THR A 154 -28.51 -4.82 -16.24
C THR A 154 -29.01 -3.83 -15.19
N ALA A 155 -28.96 -2.51 -15.48
CA ALA A 155 -29.48 -1.49 -14.57
C ALA A 155 -30.99 -1.64 -14.33
N ALA A 156 -31.78 -1.96 -15.36
CA ALA A 156 -33.21 -2.20 -15.23
C ALA A 156 -33.50 -3.43 -14.36
N THR A 157 -32.72 -4.51 -14.53
CA THR A 157 -32.80 -5.70 -13.68
C THR A 157 -32.54 -5.36 -12.20
N VAL A 158 -31.45 -4.64 -11.92
CA VAL A 158 -31.11 -4.23 -10.56
C VAL A 158 -32.19 -3.34 -9.95
N LEU A 159 -32.71 -2.36 -10.70
CA LEU A 159 -33.82 -1.50 -10.22
C LEU A 159 -35.09 -2.29 -9.94
N SER A 160 -35.41 -3.29 -10.76
CA SER A 160 -36.55 -4.19 -10.52
C SER A 160 -36.36 -4.99 -9.24
N GLU A 161 -35.18 -5.55 -8.99
CA GLU A 161 -34.86 -6.30 -7.80
C GLU A 161 -34.86 -5.42 -6.53
N LEU A 162 -34.38 -4.18 -6.64
CA LEU A 162 -34.48 -3.18 -5.55
C LEU A 162 -35.92 -2.86 -5.21
N LYS A 163 -36.77 -2.64 -6.23
CA LYS A 163 -38.23 -2.42 -6.06
C LYS A 163 -38.92 -3.64 -5.43
N ALA A 164 -38.44 -4.84 -5.70
CA ALA A 164 -38.91 -6.08 -5.06
C ALA A 164 -38.39 -6.28 -3.62
N GLY A 165 -37.63 -5.32 -3.08
CA GLY A 165 -37.15 -5.31 -1.69
C GLY A 165 -35.84 -6.03 -1.44
N LYS A 166 -35.09 -6.42 -2.50
CA LYS A 166 -33.76 -6.99 -2.30
C LYS A 166 -32.81 -5.95 -1.70
N PRO A 167 -31.90 -6.32 -0.78
CA PRO A 167 -30.96 -5.40 -0.16
C PRO A 167 -30.01 -4.77 -1.18
N PHE A 168 -29.82 -3.45 -1.09
CA PHE A 168 -28.94 -2.70 -1.99
C PHE A 168 -27.49 -3.20 -1.97
N ASP A 169 -26.97 -3.52 -0.78
CA ASP A 169 -25.61 -4.02 -0.60
C ASP A 169 -25.39 -5.39 -1.25
N SER A 170 -26.38 -6.27 -1.20
CA SER A 170 -26.33 -7.57 -1.86
C SER A 170 -26.28 -7.44 -3.38
N LEU A 171 -27.11 -6.54 -3.94
CA LEU A 171 -27.12 -6.27 -5.37
C LEU A 171 -25.84 -5.54 -5.83
N ALA A 172 -25.30 -4.66 -4.99
CA ALA A 172 -23.99 -4.05 -5.25
C ALA A 172 -22.90 -5.10 -5.37
N ARG A 173 -22.81 -6.05 -4.43
CA ARG A 173 -21.84 -7.16 -4.49
C ARG A 173 -22.03 -8.04 -5.72
N GLN A 174 -23.27 -8.25 -6.14
CA GLN A 174 -23.60 -9.12 -7.24
C GLN A 174 -23.34 -8.49 -8.61
N TYR A 175 -23.77 -7.25 -8.81
CA TYR A 175 -23.84 -6.62 -10.14
C TYR A 175 -22.84 -5.48 -10.34
N SER A 176 -22.36 -4.81 -9.28
CA SER A 176 -21.54 -3.61 -9.44
C SER A 176 -20.13 -3.92 -9.95
N ILE A 177 -19.67 -3.09 -10.88
CA ILE A 177 -18.29 -3.07 -11.38
C ILE A 177 -17.43 -2.00 -10.66
N ALA A 178 -18.02 -1.24 -9.73
CA ALA A 178 -17.31 -0.20 -8.99
C ALA A 178 -16.34 -0.81 -7.94
N PRO A 179 -15.25 -0.11 -7.56
CA PRO A 179 -14.35 -0.52 -6.48
C PRO A 179 -15.06 -0.73 -5.13
N SER A 180 -16.17 -0.01 -4.88
CA SER A 180 -16.99 -0.14 -3.67
C SER A 180 -17.90 -1.38 -3.64
N ARG A 181 -17.87 -2.24 -4.67
CA ARG A 181 -18.69 -3.45 -4.80
C ARG A 181 -18.67 -4.31 -3.54
N ASP A 182 -17.49 -4.67 -3.05
CA ASP A 182 -17.31 -5.57 -1.91
C ASP A 182 -17.75 -4.95 -0.57
N ALA A 183 -17.76 -3.61 -0.51
CA ALA A 183 -18.36 -2.82 0.58
C ALA A 183 -19.87 -2.60 0.42
N GLY A 184 -20.55 -3.35 -0.49
CA GLY A 184 -21.99 -3.17 -0.74
C GLY A 184 -22.32 -1.82 -1.38
N GLY A 185 -21.41 -1.28 -2.16
CA GLY A 185 -21.56 0.02 -2.84
C GLY A 185 -21.31 1.24 -1.96
N GLU A 186 -20.97 1.05 -0.69
CA GLU A 186 -20.79 2.15 0.27
C GLU A 186 -19.60 3.03 -0.07
N LEU A 187 -19.80 4.34 -0.01
CA LEU A 187 -18.76 5.36 -0.12
C LEU A 187 -18.60 6.11 1.22
N PRO A 188 -17.43 6.73 1.46
CA PRO A 188 -17.26 7.64 2.57
C PRO A 188 -18.22 8.82 2.49
N TRP A 189 -18.34 9.60 3.57
CA TRP A 189 -19.03 10.88 3.54
C TRP A 189 -18.40 11.79 2.49
N VAL A 190 -19.21 12.41 1.65
CA VAL A 190 -18.80 13.36 0.61
C VAL A 190 -19.53 14.68 0.80
N SER A 191 -18.80 15.77 0.67
CA SER A 191 -19.36 17.12 0.69
C SER A 191 -18.94 17.88 -0.56
N PHE A 192 -19.83 18.64 -1.13
CA PHE A 192 -19.60 19.51 -2.28
C PHE A 192 -20.61 20.66 -2.29
N LYS A 193 -20.25 21.76 -2.94
CA LYS A 193 -21.15 22.93 -3.04
C LYS A 193 -22.31 22.63 -3.98
N ALA A 194 -23.53 22.98 -3.55
CA ALA A 194 -24.71 22.98 -4.40
C ALA A 194 -24.88 24.37 -5.09
N PRO A 195 -25.27 24.40 -6.37
CA PRO A 195 -25.46 23.25 -7.26
C PRO A 195 -24.13 22.59 -7.65
N ALA A 196 -24.14 21.25 -7.76
CA ALA A 196 -22.97 20.47 -8.13
C ALA A 196 -22.44 20.86 -9.51
N THR A 197 -21.16 21.14 -9.62
CA THR A 197 -20.47 21.54 -10.85
C THR A 197 -19.32 20.60 -11.15
N GLU A 198 -18.99 20.44 -12.43
CA GLU A 198 -17.92 19.57 -12.91
C GLU A 198 -16.61 19.85 -12.19
N GLY A 199 -15.90 18.78 -11.79
CA GLY A 199 -14.60 18.87 -11.10
C GLY A 199 -14.66 19.34 -9.64
N LYS A 200 -15.87 19.67 -9.08
CA LYS A 200 -16.03 20.17 -7.69
C LYS A 200 -17.00 19.34 -6.86
N THR A 201 -17.03 18.02 -7.11
CA THR A 201 -18.00 17.07 -6.55
C THR A 201 -17.33 16.01 -5.67
N SER A 202 -16.13 16.30 -5.12
CA SER A 202 -15.35 15.34 -4.32
C SER A 202 -15.12 14.00 -5.02
N GLY A 203 -14.89 14.06 -6.36
CA GLY A 203 -14.60 12.88 -7.19
C GLY A 203 -15.82 12.11 -7.67
N LEU A 204 -17.04 12.56 -7.35
CA LEU A 204 -18.25 11.99 -7.92
C LEU A 204 -18.52 12.58 -9.32
N PRO A 205 -19.06 11.78 -10.26
CA PRO A 205 -19.64 12.33 -11.48
C PRO A 205 -20.71 13.38 -11.17
N VAL A 206 -20.73 14.49 -11.90
CA VAL A 206 -21.64 15.61 -11.61
C VAL A 206 -23.11 15.18 -11.60
N ALA A 207 -23.53 14.28 -12.49
CA ALA A 207 -24.89 13.76 -12.54
C ALA A 207 -25.25 12.96 -11.26
N VAL A 208 -24.30 12.23 -10.67
CA VAL A 208 -24.46 11.52 -9.40
C VAL A 208 -24.61 12.53 -8.25
N ALA A 209 -23.75 13.54 -8.21
CA ALA A 209 -23.80 14.58 -7.19
C ALA A 209 -25.13 15.36 -7.23
N GLN A 210 -25.61 15.73 -8.43
CA GLN A 210 -26.93 16.38 -8.63
C GLN A 210 -28.10 15.50 -8.21
N ALA A 211 -28.00 14.18 -8.38
CA ALA A 211 -29.00 13.25 -7.86
C ALA A 211 -29.00 13.23 -6.32
N LEU A 212 -27.82 13.20 -5.69
CA LEU A 212 -27.70 13.24 -4.22
C LEU A 212 -28.28 14.50 -3.60
N GLU A 213 -28.16 15.66 -4.26
CA GLU A 213 -28.77 16.91 -3.79
C GLU A 213 -30.29 16.80 -3.65
N LYS A 214 -30.93 16.06 -4.55
CA LYS A 214 -32.39 15.92 -4.65
C LYS A 214 -32.95 14.76 -3.84
N LEU A 215 -32.12 13.77 -3.50
CA LEU A 215 -32.58 12.60 -2.77
C LEU A 215 -32.78 12.90 -1.28
N PRO A 216 -33.92 12.51 -0.71
CA PRO A 216 -34.04 12.43 0.75
C PRO A 216 -33.20 11.27 1.29
N ALA A 217 -32.78 11.41 2.56
CA ALA A 217 -32.05 10.34 3.24
C ALA A 217 -32.88 9.04 3.27
N GLY A 218 -32.23 7.91 2.99
CA GLY A 218 -32.86 6.60 2.84
C GLY A 218 -33.36 6.28 1.43
N ALA A 219 -33.53 7.28 0.56
CA ALA A 219 -34.05 7.08 -0.80
C ALA A 219 -32.96 6.70 -1.81
N MET A 220 -33.40 6.17 -2.94
CA MET A 220 -32.56 5.85 -4.11
C MET A 220 -33.11 6.49 -5.36
N THR A 221 -32.29 6.61 -6.39
CA THR A 221 -32.72 7.08 -7.71
C THR A 221 -33.76 6.14 -8.30
N PRO A 222 -34.89 6.67 -8.85
CA PRO A 222 -35.92 5.85 -9.47
C PRO A 222 -35.46 5.20 -10.78
N GLU A 223 -34.44 5.80 -11.42
CA GLU A 223 -33.82 5.38 -12.67
C GLU A 223 -32.32 5.38 -12.55
N SER A 224 -31.65 4.66 -13.45
CA SER A 224 -30.19 4.66 -13.53
C SER A 224 -29.68 5.92 -14.25
N ILE A 225 -28.61 6.49 -13.74
CA ILE A 225 -27.94 7.67 -14.29
C ILE A 225 -26.88 7.21 -15.31
N PRO A 226 -26.87 7.72 -16.54
CA PRO A 226 -25.78 7.45 -17.49
C PRO A 226 -24.53 8.22 -17.09
N VAL A 227 -23.39 7.53 -17.00
CA VAL A 227 -22.08 8.10 -16.66
C VAL A 227 -21.02 7.34 -17.47
N ASP A 228 -20.30 8.02 -18.35
CA ASP A 228 -19.14 7.49 -19.09
C ASP A 228 -19.36 6.10 -19.73
N GLY A 229 -20.52 5.89 -20.35
CA GLY A 229 -20.90 4.64 -20.99
C GLY A 229 -21.41 3.55 -20.03
N ALA A 230 -21.38 3.78 -18.73
CA ALA A 230 -21.97 2.93 -17.70
C ALA A 230 -23.31 3.47 -17.19
N ARG A 231 -23.96 2.72 -16.31
CA ARG A 231 -25.18 3.11 -15.62
C ARG A 231 -24.97 3.07 -14.10
N VAL A 232 -25.37 4.12 -13.40
CA VAL A 232 -25.21 4.27 -11.97
C VAL A 232 -26.56 4.35 -11.27
N ILE A 233 -26.77 3.53 -10.25
CA ILE A 233 -27.91 3.61 -9.35
C ILE A 233 -27.38 4.14 -8.02
N VAL A 234 -28.00 5.20 -7.50
CA VAL A 234 -27.56 5.92 -6.32
C VAL A 234 -28.56 5.71 -5.20
N LYS A 235 -28.06 5.42 -4.00
CA LYS A 235 -28.85 5.48 -2.76
C LYS A 235 -28.18 6.47 -1.80
N LEU A 236 -28.96 7.32 -1.16
CA LEU A 236 -28.51 8.21 -0.11
C LEU A 236 -28.83 7.58 1.25
N ASP A 237 -27.86 6.99 1.95
CA ASP A 237 -28.11 6.40 3.27
C ASP A 237 -28.37 7.47 4.33
N ALA A 238 -27.62 8.56 4.34
CA ALA A 238 -27.76 9.64 5.29
C ALA A 238 -27.28 10.98 4.70
N LYS A 239 -27.80 12.07 5.28
CA LYS A 239 -27.41 13.46 5.01
C LYS A 239 -27.29 14.19 6.33
N ARG A 240 -26.25 15.03 6.49
CA ARG A 240 -26.06 15.86 7.69
C ARG A 240 -25.33 17.15 7.33
N PRO A 241 -25.32 18.17 8.21
CA PRO A 241 -24.47 19.34 8.05
C PRO A 241 -23.00 18.91 7.95
N THR A 242 -22.25 19.54 7.05
CA THR A 242 -20.84 19.23 6.83
C THR A 242 -20.03 19.42 8.10
N GLN A 243 -19.28 18.39 8.47
CA GLN A 243 -18.36 18.42 9.60
C GLN A 243 -16.98 18.85 9.09
N VAL A 244 -16.56 20.06 9.43
CA VAL A 244 -15.24 20.58 9.09
C VAL A 244 -14.25 20.20 10.18
N PRO A 245 -13.26 19.32 9.91
CA PRO A 245 -12.21 19.02 10.88
C PRO A 245 -11.43 20.30 11.21
N SER A 246 -11.02 20.47 12.47
CA SER A 246 -10.15 21.59 12.84
C SER A 246 -8.82 21.51 12.07
N PHE A 247 -8.17 22.66 11.85
CA PHE A 247 -6.85 22.71 11.20
C PHE A 247 -5.85 21.77 11.89
N ASN A 248 -5.81 21.76 13.21
CA ASN A 248 -4.89 20.89 13.95
C ASN A 248 -5.15 19.39 13.72
N ALA A 249 -6.41 18.99 13.59
CA ALA A 249 -6.78 17.61 13.31
C ALA A 249 -6.40 17.18 11.88
N ALA A 250 -6.48 18.10 10.90
CA ALA A 250 -6.19 17.84 9.50
C ALA A 250 -4.69 18.02 9.14
N LYS A 251 -3.94 18.81 9.94
CA LYS A 251 -2.57 19.26 9.63
C LYS A 251 -1.64 18.12 9.20
N THR A 252 -1.55 17.07 10.00
CA THR A 252 -0.63 15.94 9.73
C THR A 252 -0.94 15.23 8.42
N THR A 253 -2.23 14.97 8.15
CA THR A 253 -2.66 14.31 6.91
C THR A 253 -2.36 15.18 5.70
N ILE A 254 -2.65 16.48 5.76
CA ILE A 254 -2.36 17.44 4.68
C ILE A 254 -0.85 17.54 4.44
N GLN A 255 -0.05 17.62 5.51
CA GLN A 255 1.40 17.65 5.42
C GLN A 255 1.95 16.41 4.69
N GLN A 256 1.49 15.22 5.07
CA GLN A 256 1.91 13.97 4.42
C GLN A 256 1.53 13.94 2.92
N GLN A 257 0.33 14.40 2.56
CA GLN A 257 -0.10 14.49 1.17
C GLN A 257 0.78 15.46 0.36
N LEU A 258 1.05 16.64 0.90
CA LEU A 258 1.91 17.64 0.24
C LEU A 258 3.36 17.15 0.13
N GLN A 259 3.88 16.45 1.14
CA GLN A 259 5.21 15.83 1.09
C GLN A 259 5.31 14.76 -0.01
N ALA A 260 4.29 13.91 -0.13
CA ALA A 260 4.23 12.90 -1.21
C ALA A 260 4.25 13.56 -2.60
N LEU A 261 3.45 14.61 -2.80
CA LEU A 261 3.43 15.38 -4.04
C LEU A 261 4.78 16.09 -4.32
N ALA A 262 5.43 16.60 -3.29
CA ALA A 262 6.75 17.24 -3.43
C ALA A 262 7.82 16.22 -3.86
N VAL A 263 7.79 15.00 -3.30
CA VAL A 263 8.68 13.90 -3.70
C VAL A 263 8.41 13.48 -5.14
N GLU A 264 7.15 13.31 -5.51
CA GLU A 264 6.76 12.94 -6.88
C GLU A 264 7.25 13.98 -7.89
N LYS A 265 6.99 15.27 -7.62
CA LYS A 265 7.44 16.39 -8.47
C LYS A 265 8.97 16.43 -8.60
N ALA A 266 9.68 16.30 -7.48
CA ALA A 266 11.14 16.28 -7.47
C ALA A 266 11.70 15.07 -8.25
N SER A 267 11.10 13.90 -8.09
CA SER A 267 11.48 12.70 -8.83
C SER A 267 11.26 12.85 -10.33
N ALA A 268 10.10 13.36 -10.74
CA ALA A 268 9.80 13.61 -12.15
C ALA A 268 10.77 14.64 -12.77
N ALA A 269 11.07 15.73 -12.06
CA ALA A 269 12.03 16.73 -12.50
C ALA A 269 13.45 16.16 -12.62
N PHE A 270 13.85 15.33 -11.65
CA PHE A 270 15.15 14.66 -11.66
C PHE A 270 15.30 13.72 -12.85
N VAL A 271 14.32 12.81 -13.08
CA VAL A 271 14.30 11.93 -14.24
C VAL A 271 14.27 12.72 -15.54
N GLY A 272 13.46 13.79 -15.61
CA GLY A 272 13.44 14.69 -16.76
C GLY A 272 14.79 15.36 -17.07
N SER A 273 15.59 15.66 -16.03
CA SER A 273 16.95 16.19 -16.23
C SER A 273 17.91 15.14 -16.82
N LEU A 274 17.80 13.88 -16.36
CA LEU A 274 18.60 12.77 -16.90
C LEU A 274 18.25 12.48 -18.36
N LEU A 275 16.95 12.49 -18.69
CA LEU A 275 16.49 12.28 -20.08
C LEU A 275 17.03 13.33 -21.06
N LYS A 276 17.13 14.61 -20.61
CA LYS A 276 17.67 15.68 -21.46
C LYS A 276 19.17 15.51 -21.79
N SER A 277 19.92 14.81 -20.94
CA SER A 277 21.35 14.53 -21.15
C SER A 277 21.62 13.17 -21.79
N ALA A 278 20.60 12.34 -21.96
CA ALA A 278 20.75 11.00 -22.49
C ALA A 278 20.71 10.95 -24.03
N THR A 279 21.56 10.13 -24.62
CA THR A 279 21.45 9.75 -26.03
C THR A 279 20.63 8.46 -26.11
N ILE A 280 19.41 8.55 -26.64
CA ILE A 280 18.48 7.42 -26.76
C ILE A 280 18.40 7.01 -28.23
N GLN A 281 18.74 5.78 -28.55
CA GLN A 281 18.55 5.16 -29.87
C GLN A 281 17.39 4.17 -29.76
N GLN A 282 16.39 4.26 -30.67
CA GLN A 282 15.23 3.39 -30.75
C GLN A 282 15.23 2.64 -32.07
#